data_4b4bd6fd9ea150fd64e16e4bf1f28682
#
_entry.id   4b4bd6fd9ea150fd64e16e4bf1f28682
#
_cell.length_a   1.000
_cell.length_b   1.000
_cell.length_c   1.000
_cell.angle_alpha   90.00
_cell.angle_beta   90.00
_cell.angle_gamma   90.00
#
_symmetry.space_group_name_H-M   'P 1'
#
loop_
_entity.id
_entity.type
_entity.pdbx_description
1 polymer ?
#
loop_
_entity_poly.entity_id
_entity_poly.type
_entity_poly.pdbx_seq_one_letter_code
_entity_poly.pdbx_strand_id
1 'polypeptide(L)'
;DRKPKQLSGGQQQRIGVARALAANPKVMLLDEPFGAVDAITRLQLQNELQKIHKELGDKTFVLVTHDINEAFKLGTRVLVMDKGKICQFDAPREIMRNPKTEFVANLIATVKEQEAFWSELK
;
A
#
# COMPACT_ATOMS: atom_id res chain seq x y z
N ASP A 1 21.54 -19.36 12.19
CA ASP A 1 21.53 -18.00 11.67
C ASP A 1 21.49 -17.98 10.15
N ARG A 2 20.42 -17.47 9.61
CA ARG A 2 20.25 -17.38 8.16
C ARG A 2 20.90 -16.11 7.63
N LYS A 3 21.64 -16.27 6.54
CA LYS A 3 22.14 -15.11 5.80
C LYS A 3 20.98 -14.43 5.09
N PRO A 4 21.03 -13.09 4.85
CA PRO A 4 19.93 -12.40 4.17
C PRO A 4 19.50 -13.07 2.86
N LYS A 5 20.42 -13.57 2.08
CA LYS A 5 20.11 -14.27 0.81
C LYS A 5 19.34 -15.58 0.98
N GLN A 6 19.28 -16.12 2.19
CA GLN A 6 18.56 -17.35 2.50
C GLN A 6 17.15 -17.08 3.04
N LEU A 7 16.81 -15.81 3.26
CA LEU A 7 15.51 -15.43 3.78
C LEU A 7 14.49 -15.33 2.66
N SER A 8 13.22 -15.59 2.98
CA SER A 8 12.13 -15.35 2.05
C SER A 8 11.98 -13.87 1.73
N GLY A 9 11.32 -13.53 0.63
CA GLY A 9 11.04 -12.15 0.28
C GLY A 9 10.33 -11.40 1.39
N GLY A 10 9.36 -12.05 2.06
CA GLY A 10 8.65 -11.46 3.18
C GLY A 10 9.53 -11.17 4.38
N GLN A 11 10.44 -12.09 4.70
CA GLN A 11 11.40 -11.89 5.80
C GLN A 11 12.36 -10.77 5.50
N GLN A 12 12.82 -10.64 4.26
CA GLN A 12 13.69 -9.54 3.85
C GLN A 12 12.98 -8.19 3.97
N GLN A 13 11.70 -8.13 3.60
CA GLN A 13 10.92 -6.92 3.73
C GLN A 13 10.75 -6.52 5.20
N ARG A 14 10.48 -7.48 6.08
CA ARG A 14 10.37 -7.20 7.52
C ARG A 14 11.67 -6.63 8.08
N ILE A 15 12.81 -7.18 7.69
CA ILE A 15 14.11 -6.69 8.13
C ILE A 15 14.33 -5.26 7.63
N GLY A 16 13.97 -4.98 6.38
CA GLY A 16 14.09 -3.64 5.81
C GLY A 16 13.27 -2.61 6.56
N VAL A 17 12.02 -2.92 6.86
CA VAL A 17 11.13 -2.05 7.63
C VAL A 17 11.67 -1.84 9.04
N ALA A 18 12.12 -2.90 9.71
CA ALA A 18 12.66 -2.82 11.06
C ALA A 18 13.91 -1.94 11.11
N ARG A 19 14.81 -2.07 10.13
CA ARG A 19 16.01 -1.23 10.06
C ARG A 19 15.67 0.24 9.87
N ALA A 20 14.71 0.53 9.00
CA ALA A 20 14.27 1.89 8.76
C ALA A 20 13.66 2.50 10.03
N LEU A 21 12.87 1.73 10.78
CA LEU A 21 12.25 2.17 12.02
C LEU A 21 13.29 2.39 13.14
N ALA A 22 14.35 1.58 13.16
CA ALA A 22 15.41 1.72 14.16
C ALA A 22 16.09 3.08 14.08
N ALA A 23 16.13 3.71 12.92
CA ALA A 23 16.66 5.07 12.75
C ALA A 23 15.71 6.15 13.28
N ASN A 24 14.50 5.78 13.69
CA ASN A 24 13.47 6.66 14.25
C ASN A 24 13.17 7.88 13.38
N PRO A 25 12.90 7.71 12.07
CA PRO A 25 12.56 8.83 11.21
C PRO A 25 11.15 9.33 11.49
N LYS A 26 10.89 10.62 11.24
CA LYS A 26 9.53 11.17 11.30
C LYS A 26 8.72 10.81 10.06
N VAL A 27 9.39 10.71 8.91
CA VAL A 27 8.79 10.31 7.63
C VAL A 27 9.53 9.10 7.12
N MET A 28 8.78 8.06 6.74
CA MET A 28 9.34 6.83 6.23
C MET A 28 8.79 6.58 4.83
N LEU A 29 9.70 6.44 3.86
CA LEU A 29 9.33 6.15 2.47
C LEU A 29 9.47 4.66 2.21
N LEU A 30 8.39 4.04 1.75
CA LEU A 30 8.33 2.63 1.39
C LEU A 30 7.99 2.54 -0.10
N ASP A 31 8.98 2.15 -0.91
CA ASP A 31 8.81 2.07 -2.37
C ASP A 31 8.53 0.61 -2.75
N GLU A 32 7.27 0.33 -3.08
CA GLU A 32 6.77 -0.99 -3.45
C GLU A 32 7.26 -2.10 -2.50
N PRO A 33 7.04 -1.95 -1.19
CA PRO A 33 7.66 -2.85 -0.21
C PRO A 33 7.16 -4.29 -0.27
N PHE A 34 6.03 -4.54 -0.94
CA PHE A 34 5.42 -5.87 -0.99
C PHE A 34 5.43 -6.47 -2.41
N GLY A 35 6.18 -5.88 -3.33
CA GLY A 35 6.14 -6.27 -4.74
C GLY A 35 6.72 -7.66 -5.02
N ALA A 36 7.62 -8.15 -4.17
CA ALA A 36 8.36 -9.39 -4.43
C ALA A 36 7.84 -10.59 -3.62
N VAL A 37 6.68 -10.49 -2.97
CA VAL A 37 6.17 -11.54 -2.10
C VAL A 37 4.84 -12.11 -2.61
N ASP A 38 4.52 -13.33 -2.18
CA ASP A 38 3.27 -13.98 -2.55
C ASP A 38 2.06 -13.31 -1.87
N ALA A 39 0.85 -13.69 -2.30
CA ALA A 39 -0.38 -13.04 -1.84
C ALA A 39 -0.62 -13.20 -0.34
N ILE A 40 -0.34 -14.37 0.23
CA ILE A 40 -0.56 -14.63 1.66
C ILE A 40 0.43 -13.82 2.49
N THR A 41 1.70 -13.86 2.13
CA THR A 41 2.74 -13.11 2.83
C THR A 41 2.50 -11.60 2.69
N ARG A 42 2.08 -11.15 1.51
CA ARG A 42 1.73 -9.74 1.28
C ARG A 42 0.65 -9.26 2.23
N LEU A 43 -0.42 -10.05 2.37
CA LEU A 43 -1.51 -9.70 3.28
C LEU A 43 -1.01 -9.59 4.73
N GLN A 44 -0.19 -10.54 5.15
CA GLN A 44 0.38 -10.51 6.50
C GLN A 44 1.25 -9.27 6.73
N LEU A 45 2.10 -8.92 5.76
CA LEU A 45 2.97 -7.75 5.87
C LEU A 45 2.19 -6.45 5.84
N GLN A 46 1.15 -6.37 5.02
CA GLN A 46 0.27 -5.20 4.99
C GLN A 46 -0.39 -5.00 6.36
N ASN A 47 -0.90 -6.06 6.95
CA ASN A 47 -1.54 -6.00 8.27
C ASN A 47 -0.54 -5.60 9.36
N GLU A 48 0.68 -6.12 9.30
CA GLU A 48 1.74 -5.73 10.23
C GLU A 48 2.10 -4.24 10.08
N LEU A 49 2.20 -3.77 8.85
CA LEU A 49 2.51 -2.35 8.60
C LEU A 49 1.43 -1.44 9.15
N GLN A 50 0.15 -1.79 8.96
CA GLN A 50 -0.96 -1.03 9.53
C GLN A 50 -0.87 -0.98 11.05
N LYS A 51 -0.54 -2.10 11.67
CA LYS A 51 -0.40 -2.19 13.13
C LYS A 51 0.75 -1.32 13.62
N ILE A 52 1.89 -1.39 12.97
CA ILE A 52 3.06 -0.58 13.33
C ILE A 52 2.74 0.90 13.21
N HIS A 53 2.12 1.31 12.11
CA HIS A 53 1.76 2.71 11.90
C HIS A 53 0.79 3.21 12.97
N LYS A 54 -0.19 2.39 13.31
CA LYS A 54 -1.16 2.73 14.36
C LYS A 54 -0.49 2.88 15.72
N GLU A 55 0.44 1.99 16.04
CA GLU A 55 1.16 2.02 17.32
C GLU A 55 2.09 3.23 17.43
N LEU A 56 2.73 3.61 16.33
CA LEU A 56 3.69 4.71 16.33
C LEU A 56 3.03 6.09 16.28
N GLY A 57 1.83 6.20 15.76
CA GLY A 57 0.97 7.39 15.82
C GLY A 57 1.51 8.70 15.27
N ASP A 58 2.73 9.06 15.60
CA ASP A 58 3.37 10.32 15.23
C ASP A 58 4.26 10.24 13.97
N LYS A 59 4.31 9.07 13.35
CA LYS A 59 5.13 8.84 12.15
C LYS A 59 4.28 8.95 10.89
N THR A 60 4.84 9.55 9.84
CA THR A 60 4.22 9.57 8.52
C THR A 60 4.86 8.50 7.65
N PHE A 61 4.04 7.62 7.11
CA PHE A 61 4.48 6.60 6.16
C PHE A 61 4.01 7.00 4.77
N VAL A 62 4.95 7.06 3.83
CA VAL A 62 4.65 7.28 2.41
C VAL A 62 4.90 5.96 1.70
N LEU A 63 3.83 5.37 1.19
CA LEU A 63 3.87 4.09 0.49
C LEU A 63 3.67 4.32 -0.99
N VAL A 64 4.63 3.86 -1.81
CA VAL A 64 4.50 3.89 -3.27
C VAL A 64 4.11 2.50 -3.75
N THR A 65 3.03 2.41 -4.50
CA THR A 65 2.53 1.13 -5.03
C THR A 65 1.83 1.33 -6.36
N HIS A 66 1.85 0.30 -7.21
CA HIS A 66 1.07 0.25 -8.43
C HIS A 66 -0.31 -0.40 -8.22
N ASP A 67 -0.55 -0.94 -7.04
CA ASP A 67 -1.79 -1.66 -6.73
C ASP A 67 -2.76 -0.71 -6.00
N ILE A 68 -3.83 -0.33 -6.69
CA ILE A 68 -4.83 0.58 -6.12
C ILE A 68 -5.52 -0.02 -4.88
N ASN A 69 -5.72 -1.33 -4.84
CA ASN A 69 -6.32 -1.99 -3.68
C ASN A 69 -5.43 -1.86 -2.46
N GLU A 70 -4.12 -2.00 -2.63
CA GLU A 70 -3.14 -1.82 -1.57
C GLU A 70 -3.15 -0.37 -1.08
N ALA A 71 -3.13 0.59 -2.01
CA ALA A 71 -3.17 2.00 -1.65
C ALA A 71 -4.43 2.34 -0.84
N PHE A 72 -5.58 1.83 -1.26
CA PHE A 72 -6.85 2.12 -0.58
C PHE A 72 -6.96 1.42 0.77
N LYS A 73 -6.35 0.23 0.88
CA LYS A 73 -6.33 -0.49 2.16
C LYS A 73 -5.44 0.19 3.19
N LEU A 74 -4.26 0.63 2.78
CA LEU A 74 -3.23 1.09 3.71
C LEU A 74 -3.22 2.60 3.90
N GLY A 75 -3.61 3.37 2.88
CA GLY A 75 -3.52 4.82 2.92
C GLY A 75 -4.68 5.49 3.65
N THR A 76 -4.37 6.44 4.52
CA THR A 76 -5.37 7.35 5.06
C THR A 76 -5.71 8.42 4.02
N ARG A 77 -4.72 8.79 3.22
CA ARG A 77 -4.88 9.63 2.04
C ARG A 77 -4.10 9.00 0.90
N VAL A 78 -4.63 9.10 -0.30
CA VAL A 78 -4.02 8.50 -1.49
C VAL A 78 -3.75 9.58 -2.53
N LEU A 79 -2.52 9.59 -3.02
CA LEU A 79 -2.09 10.46 -4.10
C LEU A 79 -2.07 9.63 -5.39
N VAL A 80 -2.95 9.97 -6.32
CA VAL A 80 -2.99 9.30 -7.62
C VAL A 80 -2.20 10.13 -8.63
N MET A 81 -1.25 9.50 -9.29
CA MET A 81 -0.41 10.15 -10.30
C MET A 81 -0.51 9.43 -11.64
N ASP A 82 -0.42 10.19 -12.71
CA ASP A 82 -0.37 9.67 -14.07
C ASP A 82 0.57 10.53 -14.88
N LYS A 83 1.55 9.89 -15.53
CA LYS A 83 2.54 10.56 -16.40
C LYS A 83 3.21 11.74 -15.69
N GLY A 84 3.59 11.54 -14.44
CA GLY A 84 4.29 12.55 -13.66
C GLY A 84 3.41 13.68 -13.13
N LYS A 85 2.10 13.62 -13.33
CA LYS A 85 1.16 14.63 -12.86
C LYS A 85 0.29 14.10 -11.73
N ILE A 86 -0.03 14.98 -10.79
CA ILE A 86 -0.96 14.66 -9.70
C ILE A 86 -2.39 14.76 -10.25
N CYS A 87 -3.11 13.64 -10.20
CA CYS A 87 -4.50 13.59 -10.65
C CYS A 87 -5.46 13.91 -9.52
N GLN A 88 -5.18 13.38 -8.34
CA GLN A 88 -6.06 13.56 -7.18
C GLN A 88 -5.30 13.21 -5.90
N PHE A 89 -5.61 13.91 -4.82
CA PHE A 89 -5.06 13.60 -3.50
C PHE A 89 -6.18 13.74 -2.47
N ASP A 90 -6.74 12.62 -2.07
CA ASP A 90 -7.89 12.57 -1.16
C ASP A 90 -7.88 11.27 -0.35
N ALA A 91 -8.77 11.20 0.65
CA ALA A 91 -9.06 9.94 1.33
C ALA A 91 -9.65 8.94 0.34
N PRO A 92 -9.41 7.63 0.53
CA PRO A 92 -9.94 6.61 -0.39
C PRO A 92 -11.44 6.72 -0.65
N ARG A 93 -12.23 7.00 0.37
CA ARG A 93 -13.68 7.16 0.23
C ARG A 93 -14.05 8.30 -0.71
N GLU A 94 -13.32 9.41 -0.64
CA GLU A 94 -13.57 10.56 -1.52
C GLU A 94 -13.17 10.25 -2.96
N ILE A 95 -12.08 9.54 -3.16
CA ILE A 95 -11.65 9.11 -4.50
C ILE A 95 -12.71 8.19 -5.13
N MET A 96 -13.25 7.26 -4.35
CA MET A 96 -14.31 6.37 -4.81
C MET A 96 -15.59 7.11 -5.15
N ARG A 97 -15.93 8.13 -4.37
CA ARG A 97 -17.16 8.88 -4.52
C ARG A 97 -17.09 9.92 -5.63
N ASN A 98 -15.96 10.56 -5.78
CA ASN A 98 -15.79 11.71 -6.68
C ASN A 98 -14.44 11.69 -7.39
N PRO A 99 -14.22 10.75 -8.33
CA PRO A 99 -12.98 10.73 -9.11
C PRO A 99 -12.86 11.99 -9.96
N LYS A 100 -11.73 12.68 -9.85
CA LYS A 100 -11.56 14.00 -10.47
C LYS A 100 -11.08 13.96 -11.91
N THR A 101 -10.53 12.83 -12.37
CA THR A 101 -10.06 12.69 -13.75
C THR A 101 -10.58 11.39 -14.34
N GLU A 102 -10.54 11.30 -15.67
CA GLU A 102 -10.90 10.06 -16.37
C GLU A 102 -9.98 8.91 -15.96
N PHE A 103 -8.69 9.19 -15.78
CA PHE A 103 -7.75 8.18 -15.32
C PHE A 103 -8.15 7.60 -13.95
N VAL A 104 -8.49 8.47 -13.01
CA VAL A 104 -8.94 8.04 -11.67
C VAL A 104 -10.25 7.25 -11.78
N ALA A 105 -11.19 7.74 -12.58
CA ALA A 105 -12.46 7.04 -12.79
C ALA A 105 -12.25 5.63 -13.33
N ASN A 106 -11.29 5.45 -14.26
CA ASN A 106 -10.96 4.15 -14.80
C ASN A 106 -10.35 3.22 -13.75
N LEU A 107 -9.47 3.75 -12.88
CA LEU A 107 -8.92 2.97 -11.77
C LEU A 107 -10.01 2.49 -10.82
N ILE A 108 -10.96 3.37 -10.50
CA ILE A 108 -12.08 3.01 -9.62
C ILE A 108 -12.96 1.96 -10.27
N ALA A 109 -13.17 2.03 -11.59
CA ALA A 109 -13.94 1.04 -12.32
C ALA A 109 -13.33 -0.36 -12.17
N THR A 110 -11.99 -0.49 -12.19
CA THR A 110 -11.33 -1.78 -12.00
C THR A 110 -11.60 -2.36 -10.61
N VAL A 111 -11.60 -1.53 -9.58
CA VAL A 111 -11.89 -1.97 -8.22
C VAL A 111 -13.33 -2.47 -8.11
N LYS A 112 -14.30 -1.72 -8.64
CA LYS A 112 -15.71 -2.09 -8.61
C LYS A 112 -15.97 -3.37 -9.38
N GLU A 113 -15.31 -3.55 -10.52
CA GLU A 113 -15.43 -4.76 -11.33
C GLU A 113 -14.95 -5.99 -10.57
N GLN A 114 -13.82 -5.89 -9.85
CA GLN A 114 -13.33 -6.99 -9.03
C GLN A 114 -14.29 -7.32 -7.89
N GLU A 115 -14.86 -6.33 -7.24
CA GLU A 115 -15.85 -6.55 -6.19
C GLU A 115 -17.09 -7.27 -6.72
N ALA A 116 -17.58 -6.87 -7.88
CA ALA A 116 -18.73 -7.52 -8.53
C ALA A 116 -18.42 -8.98 -8.86
N PHE A 117 -17.23 -9.25 -9.37
CA PHE A 117 -16.80 -10.60 -9.68
C PHE A 117 -16.80 -11.49 -8.44
N TRP A 118 -16.20 -11.04 -7.34
CA TRP A 118 -16.17 -11.81 -6.11
C TRP A 118 -17.57 -12.03 -5.52
N SER A 119 -18.45 -11.04 -5.65
CA SER A 119 -19.83 -11.15 -5.19
C SER A 119 -20.58 -12.25 -5.93
N GLU A 120 -20.33 -12.40 -7.23
CA GLU A 120 -20.98 -13.44 -8.05
C GLU A 120 -20.54 -14.85 -7.68
N LEU A 121 -19.34 -15.00 -7.08
CA LEU A 121 -18.81 -16.30 -6.71
C LEU A 121 -19.37 -16.84 -5.38
N LYS A 122 -20.06 -16.04 -4.63
CA LYS A 122 -20.64 -16.44 -3.35
C LYS A 122 -21.90 -17.25 -3.50
#